data_ff98d861f36f61385be0e1f2559d77f9
#
_entry.id   ff98d861f36f61385be0e1f2559d77f9
#
_cell.length_a   1.000
_cell.length_b   1.000
_cell.length_c   1.000
_cell.angle_alpha   90.00
_cell.angle_beta   90.00
_cell.angle_gamma   90.00
#
_symmetry.space_group_name_H-M   'P 1'
#
loop_
_entity.id
_entity.type
_entity.pdbx_description
1 polymer ?
#
loop_
_entity_poly.entity_id
_entity_poly.type
_entity_poly.pdbx_seq_one_letter_code
_entity_poly.pdbx_strand_id
1 'polypeptide(L)'
;MNKKNLGLIALFILLIAAVVLLTAGETREEDAPLPDIRLTEIVPHSTQINADGYAMGSITLTSFADAPADLTGWGLADRVYKVKYVFERGTTLAPGESLTVYLAGKHGAKGTLRYASFGLSAKHEEHVYLY
;
A
#
# COMPACT_ATOMS: atom_id res chain seq x y z
N MET A 1 34.16 -30.19 41.13
CA MET A 1 33.71 -28.92 40.64
C MET A 1 33.15 -28.10 41.79
N ASN A 2 33.62 -26.88 42.02
CA ASN A 2 33.24 -26.10 43.17
C ASN A 2 31.81 -25.54 42.96
N LYS A 3 30.93 -25.66 44.00
CA LYS A 3 29.50 -25.19 43.91
C LYS A 3 29.37 -23.72 43.45
N LYS A 4 30.36 -22.87 43.70
CA LYS A 4 30.39 -21.47 43.25
C LYS A 4 30.52 -21.36 41.73
N ASN A 5 31.25 -22.29 41.08
CA ASN A 5 31.45 -22.23 39.62
C ASN A 5 30.22 -22.78 38.87
N LEU A 6 29.46 -23.71 39.49
CA LEU A 6 28.24 -24.24 38.92
C LEU A 6 27.14 -23.17 38.77
N GLY A 7 27.00 -22.29 39.77
CA GLY A 7 26.06 -21.17 39.74
C GLY A 7 26.41 -20.13 38.67
N LEU A 8 27.71 -19.87 38.46
CA LEU A 8 28.17 -18.92 37.45
C LEU A 8 27.93 -19.42 36.02
N ILE A 9 28.14 -20.71 35.77
CA ILE A 9 27.89 -21.39 34.48
C ILE A 9 26.39 -21.39 34.17
N ALA A 10 25.53 -21.72 35.16
CA ALA A 10 24.09 -21.72 34.99
C ALA A 10 23.55 -20.28 34.65
N LEU A 11 24.08 -19.25 35.30
CA LEU A 11 23.73 -17.86 35.01
C LEU A 11 24.14 -17.45 33.59
N PHE A 12 25.32 -17.90 33.13
CA PHE A 12 25.81 -17.59 31.78
C PHE A 12 24.98 -18.26 30.69
N ILE A 13 24.57 -19.51 30.88
CA ILE A 13 23.68 -20.25 29.97
C ILE A 13 22.31 -19.58 29.90
N LEU A 14 21.76 -19.07 31.01
CA LEU A 14 20.48 -18.37 31.06
C LEU A 14 20.54 -17.04 30.30
N LEU A 15 21.67 -16.32 30.37
CA LEU A 15 21.89 -15.07 29.66
C LEU A 15 21.98 -15.28 28.15
N ILE A 16 22.65 -16.34 27.69
CA ILE A 16 22.73 -16.71 26.27
C ILE A 16 21.35 -17.12 25.74
N ALA A 17 20.57 -17.89 26.48
CA ALA A 17 19.21 -18.26 26.10
C ALA A 17 18.28 -17.04 25.99
N ALA A 18 18.40 -16.04 26.87
CA ALA A 18 17.63 -14.79 26.79
C ALA A 18 18.01 -13.94 25.57
N VAL A 19 19.31 -13.88 25.21
CA VAL A 19 19.76 -13.18 24.02
C VAL A 19 19.29 -13.87 22.74
N VAL A 20 19.30 -15.20 22.68
CA VAL A 20 18.77 -15.96 21.53
C VAL A 20 17.26 -15.79 21.39
N LEU A 21 16.49 -15.75 22.47
CA LEU A 21 15.06 -15.46 22.46
C LEU A 21 14.75 -14.02 22.00
N LEU A 22 15.55 -13.04 22.38
CA LEU A 22 15.43 -11.65 21.92
C LEU A 22 15.74 -11.51 20.42
N THR A 23 16.74 -12.20 19.89
CA THR A 23 17.09 -12.20 18.47
C THR A 23 16.13 -13.04 17.61
N ALA A 24 15.51 -14.09 18.16
CA ALA A 24 14.48 -14.88 17.48
C ALA A 24 13.12 -14.13 17.43
N GLY A 25 12.87 -13.17 18.33
CA GLY A 25 11.69 -12.29 18.29
C GLY A 25 11.80 -11.16 17.27
N GLU A 26 12.99 -10.83 16.80
CA GLU A 26 13.26 -10.04 15.61
C GLU A 26 13.37 -10.94 14.38
N THR A 27 12.38 -11.77 14.10
CA THR A 27 12.12 -12.10 12.72
C THR A 27 11.73 -10.76 12.08
N ARG A 28 12.66 -10.09 11.38
CA ARG A 28 12.31 -9.27 10.25
C ARG A 28 11.26 -10.09 9.51
N GLU A 29 10.05 -9.56 9.38
CA GLU A 29 9.22 -9.93 8.25
C GLU A 29 10.13 -9.71 7.06
N GLU A 30 10.77 -10.78 6.66
CA GLU A 30 11.55 -10.86 5.43
C GLU A 30 10.52 -10.45 4.40
N ASP A 31 10.74 -9.32 3.75
CA ASP A 31 9.81 -8.62 2.88
C ASP A 31 8.97 -9.63 2.11
N ALA A 32 7.76 -9.91 2.62
CA ALA A 32 6.82 -10.74 1.88
C ALA A 32 6.68 -10.09 0.51
N PRO A 33 6.81 -10.83 -0.59
CA PRO A 33 6.76 -10.25 -1.92
C PRO A 33 5.46 -9.43 -2.02
N LEU A 34 5.59 -8.20 -2.50
CA LEU A 34 4.43 -7.32 -2.69
C LEU A 34 3.41 -8.04 -3.58
N PRO A 35 2.11 -7.92 -3.26
CA PRO A 35 1.07 -8.52 -4.09
C PRO A 35 1.11 -7.92 -5.51
N ASP A 36 0.84 -8.74 -6.51
CA ASP A 36 0.81 -8.31 -7.92
C ASP A 36 -0.44 -7.46 -8.19
N ILE A 37 -0.31 -6.16 -7.97
CA ILE A 37 -1.32 -5.16 -8.24
C ILE A 37 -0.84 -4.29 -9.40
N ARG A 38 -1.68 -4.13 -10.41
CA ARG A 38 -1.32 -3.40 -11.61
C ARG A 38 -2.30 -2.28 -11.91
N LEU A 39 -1.77 -1.18 -12.46
CA LEU A 39 -2.57 -0.15 -13.11
C LEU A 39 -3.05 -0.71 -14.46
N THR A 40 -4.34 -0.93 -14.62
CA THR A 40 -4.91 -1.57 -15.81
C THR A 40 -5.61 -0.60 -16.73
N GLU A 41 -6.05 0.54 -16.23
CA GLU A 41 -6.67 1.58 -17.03
C GLU A 41 -6.37 2.96 -16.46
N ILE A 42 -6.06 3.91 -17.33
CA ILE A 42 -5.87 5.32 -17.00
C ILE A 42 -6.67 6.15 -17.99
N VAL A 43 -7.62 6.91 -17.49
CA VAL A 43 -8.46 7.83 -18.28
C VAL A 43 -8.16 9.26 -17.81
N PRO A 44 -7.37 10.04 -18.57
CA PRO A 44 -6.98 11.40 -18.19
C PRO A 44 -8.19 12.35 -18.14
N HIS A 45 -9.02 12.30 -19.15
CA HIS A 45 -10.30 13.02 -19.20
C HIS A 45 -11.42 12.03 -19.50
N SER A 46 -12.40 11.98 -18.63
CA SER A 46 -13.60 11.20 -18.82
C SER A 46 -14.73 12.09 -19.34
N THR A 47 -15.59 11.51 -20.19
CA THR A 47 -16.90 12.08 -20.49
C THR A 47 -17.88 11.94 -19.33
N GLN A 48 -17.50 11.19 -18.29
CA GLN A 48 -18.27 11.10 -17.07
C GLN A 48 -18.19 12.42 -16.30
N ILE A 49 -19.34 12.84 -15.82
CA ILE A 49 -19.47 14.06 -15.02
C ILE A 49 -19.90 13.61 -13.63
N ASN A 50 -19.21 14.11 -12.59
CA ASN A 50 -19.59 13.83 -11.20
C ASN A 50 -20.90 14.56 -10.84
N ALA A 51 -21.42 14.29 -9.64
CA ALA A 51 -22.66 14.91 -9.15
C ALA A 51 -22.61 16.45 -9.09
N ASP A 52 -21.40 17.02 -9.03
CA ASP A 52 -21.16 18.46 -9.00
C ASP A 52 -20.95 19.08 -10.40
N GLY A 53 -21.07 18.29 -11.47
CA GLY A 53 -20.97 18.76 -12.86
C GLY A 53 -19.54 18.84 -13.43
N TYR A 54 -18.54 18.26 -12.77
CA TYR A 54 -17.15 18.28 -13.23
C TYR A 54 -16.77 17.01 -13.98
N ALA A 55 -16.05 17.19 -15.08
CA ALA A 55 -15.46 16.08 -15.81
C ALA A 55 -14.39 15.38 -14.95
N MET A 56 -14.43 14.06 -14.92
CA MET A 56 -13.52 13.21 -14.14
C MET A 56 -12.64 12.37 -15.04
N GLY A 57 -11.36 12.25 -14.69
CA GLY A 57 -10.53 11.14 -15.09
C GLY A 57 -10.69 9.95 -14.17
N SER A 58 -9.98 8.87 -14.43
CA SER A 58 -9.96 7.69 -13.56
C SER A 58 -8.68 6.88 -13.69
N ILE A 59 -8.34 6.19 -12.62
CA ILE A 59 -7.26 5.20 -12.57
C ILE A 59 -7.86 3.91 -12.02
N THR A 60 -7.70 2.82 -12.75
CA THR A 60 -8.15 1.49 -12.31
C THR A 60 -6.97 0.60 -11.99
N LEU A 61 -7.01 -0.01 -10.81
CA LEU A 61 -6.09 -1.04 -10.37
C LEU A 61 -6.77 -2.39 -10.43
N THR A 62 -6.02 -3.43 -10.80
CA THR A 62 -6.52 -4.81 -10.79
C THR A 62 -5.53 -5.69 -10.04
N SER A 63 -6.05 -6.59 -9.20
CA SER A 63 -5.25 -7.59 -8.51
C SER A 63 -5.03 -8.81 -9.40
N PHE A 64 -3.77 -9.17 -9.60
CA PHE A 64 -3.32 -10.42 -10.20
C PHE A 64 -2.71 -11.37 -9.15
N ALA A 65 -2.86 -11.02 -7.88
CA ALA A 65 -2.41 -11.84 -6.76
C ALA A 65 -3.30 -13.08 -6.58
N ASP A 66 -2.75 -14.13 -5.98
CA ASP A 66 -3.46 -15.39 -5.71
C ASP A 66 -4.29 -15.33 -4.41
N ALA A 67 -4.07 -14.32 -3.59
CA ALA A 67 -4.75 -14.10 -2.32
C ALA A 67 -5.23 -12.66 -2.20
N PRO A 68 -6.18 -12.34 -1.29
CA PRO A 68 -6.59 -10.97 -1.03
C PRO A 68 -5.39 -10.08 -0.66
N ALA A 69 -5.31 -8.92 -1.31
CA ALA A 69 -4.25 -7.95 -1.12
C ALA A 69 -4.72 -6.76 -0.28
N ASP A 70 -3.97 -6.40 0.75
CA ASP A 70 -4.20 -5.20 1.55
C ASP A 70 -3.45 -4.02 0.92
N LEU A 71 -4.19 -3.02 0.48
CA LEU A 71 -3.66 -1.80 -0.13
C LEU A 71 -3.55 -0.64 0.88
N THR A 72 -3.73 -0.89 2.17
CA THR A 72 -3.60 0.13 3.21
C THR A 72 -2.26 0.84 3.10
N GLY A 73 -2.29 2.17 2.93
CA GLY A 73 -1.09 2.99 2.84
C GLY A 73 -0.41 3.02 1.48
N TRP A 74 -0.86 2.21 0.52
CA TRP A 74 -0.40 2.34 -0.86
C TRP A 74 -0.81 3.70 -1.44
N GLY A 75 -0.06 4.22 -2.38
CA GLY A 75 -0.27 5.56 -2.88
C GLY A 75 -0.26 5.67 -4.40
N LEU A 76 -1.01 6.63 -4.91
CA LEU A 76 -0.96 7.05 -6.31
C LEU A 76 -0.27 8.41 -6.43
N ALA A 77 0.57 8.54 -7.44
CA ALA A 77 1.26 9.78 -7.77
C ALA A 77 1.26 10.06 -9.28
N ASP A 78 1.25 11.31 -9.65
CA ASP A 78 1.47 11.79 -11.03
C ASP A 78 2.93 12.17 -11.28
N ARG A 79 3.77 12.15 -10.26
CA ARG A 79 5.21 12.44 -10.31
C ARG A 79 5.97 11.51 -9.39
N VAL A 80 7.20 11.21 -9.76
CA VAL A 80 8.11 10.40 -8.95
C VAL A 80 8.24 10.96 -7.53
N TYR A 81 8.06 10.11 -6.54
CA TYR A 81 8.14 10.42 -5.09
C TYR A 81 7.16 11.49 -4.58
N LYS A 82 6.11 11.80 -5.32
CA LYS A 82 5.10 12.76 -4.88
C LYS A 82 3.72 12.12 -4.84
N VAL A 83 3.49 11.32 -3.80
CA VAL A 83 2.18 10.69 -3.57
C VAL A 83 1.11 11.75 -3.32
N LYS A 84 0.01 11.65 -4.03
CA LYS A 84 -1.13 12.57 -3.96
C LYS A 84 -2.43 11.93 -3.50
N TYR A 85 -2.49 10.62 -3.51
CA TYR A 85 -3.61 9.84 -2.99
C TYR A 85 -3.07 8.64 -2.23
N VAL A 86 -3.61 8.37 -1.06
CA VAL A 86 -3.25 7.22 -0.23
C VAL A 86 -4.50 6.39 0.04
N PHE A 87 -4.40 5.09 -0.18
CA PHE A 87 -5.49 4.17 0.11
C PHE A 87 -5.72 4.06 1.61
N GLU A 88 -6.97 4.20 2.01
CA GLU A 88 -7.39 4.15 3.40
C GLU A 88 -7.16 2.78 4.02
N ARG A 89 -7.05 2.79 5.34
CA ARG A 89 -6.95 1.57 6.12
C ARG A 89 -8.12 0.62 5.82
N GLY A 90 -7.79 -0.65 5.60
CA GLY A 90 -8.77 -1.70 5.29
C GLY A 90 -9.18 -1.76 3.82
N THR A 91 -8.50 -1.01 2.93
CA THR A 91 -8.69 -1.18 1.49
C THR A 91 -8.07 -2.50 1.05
N THR A 92 -8.88 -3.43 0.58
CA THR A 92 -8.46 -4.75 0.11
C THR A 92 -8.97 -5.03 -1.29
N LEU A 93 -8.22 -5.81 -2.07
CA LEU A 93 -8.63 -6.36 -3.35
C LEU A 93 -8.55 -7.88 -3.30
N ALA A 94 -9.66 -8.53 -3.62
CA ALA A 94 -9.68 -9.97 -3.86
C ALA A 94 -8.93 -10.32 -5.15
N PRO A 95 -8.47 -11.57 -5.34
CA PRO A 95 -7.88 -12.03 -6.60
C PRO A 95 -8.79 -11.71 -7.80
N GLY A 96 -8.25 -11.02 -8.81
CA GLY A 96 -9.00 -10.63 -10.01
C GLY A 96 -9.93 -9.42 -9.85
N GLU A 97 -10.06 -8.88 -8.63
CA GLU A 97 -10.89 -7.70 -8.38
C GLU A 97 -10.21 -6.44 -8.89
N SER A 98 -11.02 -5.51 -9.38
CA SER A 98 -10.58 -4.17 -9.80
C SER A 98 -11.17 -3.08 -8.91
N LEU A 99 -10.41 -2.01 -8.73
CA LEU A 99 -10.80 -0.83 -7.98
C LEU A 99 -10.47 0.42 -8.79
N THR A 100 -11.44 1.32 -8.91
CA THR A 100 -11.29 2.57 -9.64
C THR A 100 -11.21 3.77 -8.69
N VAL A 101 -10.20 4.60 -8.88
CA VAL A 101 -10.06 5.91 -8.23
C VAL A 101 -10.38 6.98 -9.25
N TYR A 102 -11.37 7.80 -8.97
CA TYR A 102 -11.76 8.91 -9.83
C TYR A 102 -10.92 10.14 -9.55
N LEU A 103 -10.55 10.86 -10.61
CA LEU A 103 -9.72 12.05 -10.55
C LEU A 103 -10.62 13.28 -10.69
N ALA A 104 -10.96 13.88 -9.57
CA ALA A 104 -11.90 15.02 -9.52
C ALA A 104 -11.21 16.38 -9.36
N GLY A 105 -9.90 16.44 -9.51
CA GLY A 105 -9.14 17.68 -9.35
C GLY A 105 -9.23 18.25 -7.93
N LYS A 106 -9.72 19.46 -7.78
CA LYS A 106 -9.87 20.13 -6.48
C LYS A 106 -11.10 19.68 -5.68
N HIS A 107 -11.96 18.90 -6.28
CA HIS A 107 -13.23 18.49 -5.70
C HIS A 107 -13.08 17.06 -5.17
N GLY A 108 -12.74 16.95 -3.90
CA GLY A 108 -12.56 15.68 -3.23
C GLY A 108 -13.84 14.84 -3.12
N ALA A 109 -13.68 13.62 -2.67
CA ALA A 109 -14.72 12.61 -2.58
C ALA A 109 -15.89 12.99 -1.69
N LYS A 110 -17.07 12.65 -2.17
CA LYS A 110 -18.25 12.50 -1.32
C LYS A 110 -18.86 11.12 -1.58
N GLY A 111 -19.09 10.35 -0.53
CA GLY A 111 -19.77 9.07 -0.60
C GLY A 111 -18.86 7.84 -0.70
N THR A 112 -19.37 6.77 -1.29
CA THR A 112 -18.71 5.45 -1.37
C THR A 112 -17.69 5.32 -2.49
N LEU A 113 -17.65 6.26 -3.42
CA LEU A 113 -16.69 6.29 -4.50
C LEU A 113 -15.35 6.86 -4.02
N ARG A 114 -14.26 6.35 -4.57
CA ARG A 114 -12.90 6.84 -4.26
C ARG A 114 -12.53 7.96 -5.21
N TYR A 115 -12.15 9.09 -4.65
CA TYR A 115 -11.75 10.26 -5.41
C TYR A 115 -10.38 10.74 -4.96
N ALA A 116 -9.53 11.06 -5.92
CA ALA A 116 -8.29 11.77 -5.68
C ALA A 116 -8.44 13.26 -6.03
N SER A 117 -7.72 14.11 -5.32
CA SER A 117 -7.75 15.56 -5.51
C SER A 117 -6.85 16.08 -6.63
N PHE A 118 -6.28 15.20 -7.45
CA PHE A 118 -5.46 15.58 -8.60
C PHE A 118 -6.14 15.17 -9.92
N GLY A 119 -5.69 15.74 -11.03
CA GLY A 119 -6.14 15.41 -12.36
C GLY A 119 -4.98 15.04 -13.27
N LEU A 120 -5.27 14.35 -14.36
CA LEU A 120 -4.35 14.04 -15.43
C LEU A 120 -4.74 14.84 -16.68
N SER A 121 -3.76 15.44 -17.34
CA SER A 121 -3.98 16.18 -18.58
C SER A 121 -4.01 15.25 -19.78
N ALA A 122 -4.99 15.41 -20.65
CA ALA A 122 -5.01 14.74 -21.94
C ALA A 122 -4.09 15.38 -23.00
N LYS A 123 -3.51 16.54 -22.71
CA LYS A 123 -2.72 17.34 -23.66
C LYS A 123 -1.21 17.14 -23.53
N HIS A 124 -0.77 16.54 -22.44
CA HIS A 124 0.65 16.33 -22.11
C HIS A 124 0.88 14.86 -21.79
N GLU A 125 2.10 14.40 -22.03
CA GLU A 125 2.53 13.09 -21.54
C GLU A 125 2.57 13.14 -20.01
N GLU A 126 1.83 12.25 -19.39
CA GLU A 126 1.77 12.13 -17.94
C GLU A 126 1.99 10.68 -17.52
N HIS A 127 2.54 10.51 -16.35
CA HIS A 127 2.80 9.21 -15.77
C HIS A 127 1.99 9.02 -14.49
N VAL A 128 1.58 7.80 -14.22
CA VAL A 128 0.97 7.41 -12.95
C VAL A 128 1.84 6.36 -12.30
N TYR A 129 2.15 6.59 -11.05
CA TYR A 129 2.98 5.71 -10.23
C TYR A 129 2.14 5.13 -9.10
N LEU A 130 2.32 3.85 -8.86
CA LEU A 130 1.78 3.12 -7.71
C LEU A 130 2.94 2.81 -6.76
N TYR A 131 2.81 3.17 -5.48
CA TYR A 131 3.80 2.97 -4.42
C TYR A 131 3.24 2.12 -3.30
#